data_93d54165777874c827d327f6dc075495
#
_entry.id   93d54165777874c827d327f6dc075495
#
_cell.length_a   1.000
_cell.length_b   1.000
_cell.length_c   1.000
_cell.angle_alpha   90.00
_cell.angle_beta   90.00
_cell.angle_gamma   90.00
#
_symmetry.space_group_name_H-M   'P 1'
#
loop_
_entity.id
_entity.type
_entity.pdbx_description
1 polymer ?
#
loop_
_entity_poly.entity_id
_entity_poly.type
_entity_poly.pdbx_seq_one_letter_code
_entity_poly.pdbx_strand_id
1 'polypeptide(L)'
;MEANKDILKQLVYPVIGACQEVHKQLGPFLNEYMYQDALAIELSLRGIPFDKEFLFTADYKGHTIEHRHFADFRIMNGDVPILIECKAVDNLADAHRQQLWNYMRLTGIQYGVLYNFAPVYAQCEKYHYDPQTFKMVAF
;
A
#
# COMPACT_ATOMS: atom_id res chain seq x y z
N MET A 1 -10.10 22.11 -1.13
CA MET A 1 -10.50 21.66 0.21
C MET A 1 -9.75 20.39 0.57
N GLU A 2 -9.12 20.38 1.72
CA GLU A 2 -8.39 19.19 2.17
C GLU A 2 -9.36 18.09 2.58
N ALA A 3 -9.03 16.85 2.26
CA ALA A 3 -9.80 15.69 2.70
C ALA A 3 -9.71 15.56 4.24
N ASN A 4 -10.83 15.18 4.85
CA ASN A 4 -10.86 14.92 6.29
C ASN A 4 -10.02 13.68 6.61
N LYS A 5 -8.98 13.85 7.44
CA LYS A 5 -8.05 12.77 7.81
C LYS A 5 -8.75 11.59 8.49
N ASP A 6 -9.81 11.82 9.25
CA ASP A 6 -10.54 10.73 9.91
C ASP A 6 -11.26 9.85 8.89
N ILE A 7 -11.83 10.44 7.84
CA ILE A 7 -12.45 9.69 6.75
C ILE A 7 -11.40 8.87 6.01
N LEU A 8 -10.22 9.47 5.71
CA LEU A 8 -9.12 8.76 5.05
C LEU A 8 -8.62 7.59 5.88
N LYS A 9 -8.49 7.77 7.19
CA LYS A 9 -8.10 6.68 8.11
C LYS A 9 -9.10 5.54 8.10
N GLN A 10 -10.40 5.85 8.08
CA GLN A 10 -11.44 4.82 8.01
C GLN A 10 -11.38 4.02 6.70
N LEU A 11 -11.05 4.67 5.58
CA LEU A 11 -10.93 3.99 4.29
C LEU A 11 -9.83 2.93 4.27
N VAL A 12 -8.70 3.20 4.92
CA VAL A 12 -7.55 2.28 4.95
C VAL A 12 -7.55 1.36 6.18
N TYR A 13 -8.44 1.59 7.13
CA TYR A 13 -8.50 0.83 8.38
C TYR A 13 -8.55 -0.68 8.19
N PRO A 14 -9.37 -1.25 7.28
CA PRO A 14 -9.40 -2.70 7.09
C PRO A 14 -8.06 -3.26 6.61
N VAL A 15 -7.34 -2.51 5.78
CA VAL A 15 -6.03 -2.91 5.27
C VAL A 15 -5.00 -2.93 6.41
N ILE A 16 -4.97 -1.87 7.19
CA ILE A 16 -4.04 -1.76 8.34
C ILE A 16 -4.35 -2.83 9.37
N GLY A 17 -5.63 -3.09 9.64
CA GLY A 17 -6.04 -4.17 10.55
C GLY A 17 -5.53 -5.52 10.11
N ALA A 18 -5.57 -5.83 8.82
CA ALA A 18 -5.01 -7.07 8.28
C ALA A 18 -3.49 -7.14 8.47
N CYS A 19 -2.78 -6.04 8.21
CA CYS A 19 -1.34 -5.96 8.43
C CYS A 19 -0.96 -6.14 9.91
N GLN A 20 -1.72 -5.52 10.80
CA GLN A 20 -1.51 -5.64 12.25
C GLN A 20 -1.67 -7.09 12.71
N GLU A 21 -2.69 -7.78 12.19
CA GLU A 21 -2.91 -9.20 12.51
C GLU A 21 -1.75 -10.06 12.02
N VAL A 22 -1.26 -9.83 10.81
CA VAL A 22 -0.09 -10.55 10.28
C VAL A 22 1.12 -10.33 11.18
N HIS A 23 1.42 -9.09 11.55
CA HIS A 23 2.55 -8.77 12.41
C HIS A 23 2.41 -9.42 13.79
N LYS A 24 1.20 -9.41 14.34
CA LYS A 24 0.91 -10.03 15.64
C LYS A 24 1.15 -11.54 15.61
N GLN A 25 0.73 -12.21 14.54
CA GLN A 25 0.84 -13.66 14.42
C GLN A 25 2.27 -14.13 14.10
N LEU A 26 2.96 -13.43 13.20
CA LEU A 26 4.29 -13.84 12.74
C LEU A 26 5.42 -13.25 13.59
N GLY A 27 5.24 -12.10 14.19
CA GLY A 27 6.28 -11.41 14.94
C GLY A 27 7.31 -10.72 14.04
N PRO A 28 8.38 -10.13 14.64
CA PRO A 28 9.36 -9.35 13.92
C PRO A 28 10.43 -10.20 13.21
N PHE A 29 11.26 -9.54 12.39
CA PHE A 29 12.54 -10.03 11.82
C PHE A 29 12.43 -11.18 10.83
N LEU A 30 11.27 -11.40 10.21
CA LEU A 30 11.15 -12.36 9.11
C LEU A 30 11.45 -11.68 7.77
N ASN A 31 11.61 -12.50 6.73
CA ASN A 31 11.78 -12.00 5.37
C ASN A 31 10.48 -11.42 4.82
N GLU A 32 10.60 -10.44 3.91
CA GLU A 32 9.47 -9.73 3.35
C GLU A 32 8.42 -10.66 2.74
N TYR A 33 8.86 -11.70 2.01
CA TYR A 33 7.92 -12.63 1.36
C TYR A 33 7.02 -13.38 2.37
N MET A 34 7.51 -13.64 3.59
CA MET A 34 6.71 -14.28 4.63
C MET A 34 5.51 -13.41 5.01
N TYR A 35 5.75 -12.11 5.17
CA TYR A 35 4.69 -11.15 5.50
C TYR A 35 3.72 -10.95 4.33
N GLN A 36 4.23 -10.90 3.11
CA GLN A 36 3.38 -10.77 1.93
C GLN A 36 2.45 -11.98 1.77
N ASP A 37 2.99 -13.18 1.90
CA ASP A 37 2.19 -14.41 1.80
C ASP A 37 1.15 -14.49 2.92
N ALA A 38 1.52 -14.14 4.13
CA ALA A 38 0.60 -14.10 5.27
C ALA A 38 -0.50 -13.05 5.07
N LEU A 39 -0.15 -11.87 4.53
CA LEU A 39 -1.13 -10.83 4.23
C LEU A 39 -2.16 -11.30 3.20
N ALA A 40 -1.72 -12.01 2.16
CA ALA A 40 -2.63 -12.58 1.17
C ALA A 40 -3.62 -13.56 1.82
N ILE A 41 -3.12 -14.40 2.74
CA ILE A 41 -3.97 -15.33 3.49
C ILE A 41 -4.96 -14.55 4.38
N GLU A 42 -4.49 -13.56 5.12
CA GLU A 42 -5.34 -12.79 6.03
C GLU A 42 -6.44 -12.04 5.28
N LEU A 43 -6.12 -11.40 4.15
CA LEU A 43 -7.10 -10.73 3.31
C LEU A 43 -8.15 -11.69 2.79
N SER A 44 -7.74 -12.88 2.38
CA SER A 44 -8.67 -13.93 1.91
C SER A 44 -9.60 -14.39 3.03
N LEU A 45 -9.06 -14.60 4.24
CA LEU A 45 -9.86 -14.99 5.41
C LEU A 45 -10.89 -13.92 5.79
N ARG A 46 -10.57 -12.64 5.56
CA ARG A 46 -11.47 -11.52 5.83
C ARG A 46 -12.45 -11.24 4.69
N GLY A 47 -12.32 -11.94 3.56
CA GLY A 47 -13.16 -11.71 2.38
C GLY A 47 -12.88 -10.37 1.70
N ILE A 48 -11.68 -9.83 1.86
CA ILE A 48 -11.27 -8.57 1.23
C ILE A 48 -10.62 -8.87 -0.12
N PRO A 49 -11.20 -8.37 -1.24
CA PRO A 49 -10.61 -8.60 -2.57
C PRO A 49 -9.27 -7.90 -2.72
N PHE A 50 -8.34 -8.56 -3.41
CA PHE A 50 -7.02 -7.99 -3.66
C PHE A 50 -6.36 -8.60 -4.88
N ASP A 51 -5.38 -7.89 -5.43
CA ASP A 51 -4.42 -8.41 -6.39
C ASP A 51 -3.03 -8.37 -5.74
N LYS A 52 -2.39 -9.52 -5.63
CA LYS A 52 -0.99 -9.61 -5.20
C LYS A 52 -0.10 -9.45 -6.42
N GLU A 53 0.99 -8.70 -6.28
CA GLU A 53 1.86 -8.38 -7.40
C GLU A 53 1.07 -7.71 -8.53
N PHE A 54 0.40 -6.61 -8.18
CA PHE A 54 -0.45 -5.87 -9.12
C PHE A 54 0.37 -5.25 -10.24
N LEU A 55 0.18 -5.77 -11.46
CA LEU A 55 0.88 -5.33 -12.65
C LEU A 55 0.26 -4.05 -13.22
N PHE A 56 1.09 -3.07 -13.56
CA PHE A 56 0.66 -1.89 -14.27
C PHE A 56 1.77 -1.33 -15.17
N THR A 57 1.37 -0.53 -16.15
CA THR A 57 2.27 0.27 -16.98
C THR A 57 1.86 1.72 -16.88
N ALA A 58 2.75 2.64 -17.29
CA ALA A 58 2.44 4.06 -17.35
C ALA A 58 2.18 4.48 -18.81
N ASP A 59 1.39 5.55 -18.97
CA ASP A 59 1.14 6.16 -20.28
C ASP A 59 1.79 7.55 -20.34
N TYR A 60 2.28 7.88 -21.50
CA TYR A 60 2.79 9.22 -21.79
C TYR A 60 2.10 9.75 -23.05
N LYS A 61 1.31 10.80 -22.90
CA LYS A 61 0.54 11.42 -24.00
C LYS A 61 -0.27 10.39 -24.80
N GLY A 62 -0.93 9.46 -24.10
CA GLY A 62 -1.71 8.39 -24.72
C GLY A 62 -0.91 7.22 -25.26
N HIS A 63 0.41 7.24 -25.11
CA HIS A 63 1.30 6.14 -25.52
C HIS A 63 1.74 5.34 -24.32
N THR A 64 1.60 4.03 -24.38
CA THR A 64 2.04 3.15 -23.30
C THR A 64 3.56 3.09 -23.25
N ILE A 65 4.12 3.37 -22.08
CA ILE A 65 5.53 3.12 -21.80
C ILE A 65 5.65 1.62 -21.44
N GLU A 66 6.40 0.87 -22.26
CA GLU A 66 6.46 -0.60 -22.14
C GLU A 66 7.41 -1.08 -21.04
N HIS A 67 7.32 -0.49 -19.85
CA HIS A 67 7.97 -0.98 -18.65
C HIS A 67 6.90 -1.47 -17.70
N ARG A 68 7.05 -2.71 -17.24
CA ARG A 68 6.13 -3.30 -16.27
C ARG A 68 6.56 -2.92 -14.87
N HIS A 69 5.58 -2.53 -14.07
CA HIS A 69 5.73 -2.27 -12.64
C HIS A 69 4.80 -3.20 -11.88
N PHE A 70 5.23 -3.58 -10.67
CA PHE A 70 4.43 -4.41 -9.78
C PHE A 70 4.34 -3.73 -8.42
N ALA A 71 3.12 -3.37 -8.00
CA ALA A 71 2.88 -3.03 -6.62
C ALA A 71 2.67 -4.32 -5.83
N ASP A 72 3.10 -4.37 -4.58
CA ASP A 72 2.97 -5.60 -3.78
C ASP A 72 1.51 -6.05 -3.68
N PHE A 73 0.61 -5.10 -3.40
CA PHE A 73 -0.84 -5.36 -3.37
C PHE A 73 -1.63 -4.16 -3.88
N ARG A 74 -2.71 -4.46 -4.60
CA ARG A 74 -3.85 -3.57 -4.73
C ARG A 74 -5.01 -4.20 -3.98
N ILE A 75 -5.48 -3.54 -2.94
CA ILE A 75 -6.53 -4.05 -2.06
C ILE A 75 -7.78 -3.22 -2.26
N MET A 76 -8.94 -3.88 -2.36
CA MET A 76 -10.21 -3.20 -2.59
C MET A 76 -10.99 -3.06 -1.29
N ASN A 77 -11.29 -1.83 -0.90
CA ASN A 77 -12.28 -1.54 0.13
C ASN A 77 -13.56 -1.07 -0.57
N GLY A 78 -14.49 -2.02 -0.83
CA GLY A 78 -15.61 -1.75 -1.74
C GLY A 78 -15.08 -1.40 -3.13
N ASP A 79 -15.44 -0.22 -3.63
CA ASP A 79 -14.98 0.29 -4.93
C ASP A 79 -13.69 1.11 -4.84
N VAL A 80 -13.12 1.24 -3.65
CA VAL A 80 -11.94 2.07 -3.43
C VAL A 80 -10.68 1.23 -3.45
N PRO A 81 -9.79 1.41 -4.46
CA PRO A 81 -8.51 0.71 -4.49
C PRO A 81 -7.49 1.38 -3.56
N ILE A 82 -6.71 0.56 -2.89
CA ILE A 82 -5.63 0.98 -2.00
C ILE A 82 -4.37 0.22 -2.40
N LEU A 83 -3.29 0.94 -2.70
CA LEU A 83 -1.98 0.31 -2.92
C LEU A 83 -1.31 0.08 -1.58
N ILE A 84 -0.65 -1.06 -1.46
CA ILE A 84 0.20 -1.33 -0.30
C ILE A 84 1.57 -1.82 -0.76
N GLU A 85 2.61 -1.25 -0.14
CA GLU A 85 3.98 -1.72 -0.25
C GLU A 85 4.40 -2.30 1.09
N CYS A 86 4.83 -3.56 1.07
CA CYS A 86 5.30 -4.27 2.24
C CYS A 86 6.82 -4.20 2.30
N LYS A 87 7.35 -3.89 3.46
CA LYS A 87 8.79 -3.87 3.70
C LYS A 87 9.14 -4.69 4.93
N ALA A 88 10.37 -5.19 4.96
CA ALA A 88 10.93 -5.91 6.10
C ALA A 88 12.37 -5.41 6.30
N VAL A 89 12.49 -4.18 6.76
CA VAL A 89 13.76 -3.46 6.95
C VAL A 89 13.83 -2.89 8.36
N ASP A 90 15.01 -2.48 8.81
CA ASP A 90 15.17 -1.90 10.15
C ASP A 90 14.38 -0.60 10.29
N ASN A 91 14.44 0.27 9.28
CA ASN A 91 13.70 1.52 9.25
C ASN A 91 13.26 1.84 7.83
N LEU A 92 12.08 2.43 7.67
CA LEU A 92 11.63 2.94 6.39
C LEU A 92 12.53 4.08 5.93
N ALA A 93 12.85 4.09 4.64
CA ALA A 93 13.69 5.10 4.00
C ALA A 93 12.91 5.88 2.96
N ASP A 94 13.42 7.06 2.57
CA ASP A 94 12.77 7.90 1.55
C ASP A 94 12.59 7.20 0.21
N ALA A 95 13.53 6.32 -0.17
CA ALA A 95 13.38 5.53 -1.39
C ALA A 95 12.12 4.65 -1.37
N HIS A 96 11.77 4.10 -0.21
CA HIS A 96 10.54 3.30 -0.05
C HIS A 96 9.29 4.16 -0.23
N ARG A 97 9.28 5.37 0.34
CA ARG A 97 8.19 6.33 0.20
C ARG A 97 8.03 6.79 -1.23
N GLN A 98 9.13 7.14 -1.89
CA GLN A 98 9.12 7.57 -3.29
C GLN A 98 8.59 6.48 -4.21
N GLN A 99 8.91 5.22 -3.97
CA GLN A 99 8.38 4.11 -4.75
C GLN A 99 6.85 4.05 -4.66
N LEU A 100 6.30 4.09 -3.46
CA LEU A 100 4.85 4.08 -3.27
C LEU A 100 4.20 5.30 -3.92
N TRP A 101 4.73 6.51 -3.67
CA TRP A 101 4.19 7.74 -4.26
C TRP A 101 4.21 7.70 -5.79
N ASN A 102 5.28 7.20 -6.38
CA ASN A 102 5.38 7.07 -7.85
C ASN A 102 4.32 6.10 -8.38
N TYR A 103 4.12 4.98 -7.71
CA TYR A 103 3.11 4.01 -8.10
C TYR A 103 1.70 4.58 -7.98
N MET A 104 1.42 5.36 -6.93
CA MET A 104 0.15 6.07 -6.78
C MET A 104 -0.07 7.08 -7.93
N ARG A 105 0.95 7.85 -8.29
CA ARG A 105 0.86 8.80 -9.42
C ARG A 105 0.63 8.09 -10.74
N LEU A 106 1.37 7.03 -11.00
CA LEU A 106 1.30 6.31 -12.28
C LEU A 106 -0.02 5.57 -12.48
N THR A 107 -0.58 5.02 -11.40
CA THR A 107 -1.85 4.28 -11.46
C THR A 107 -3.07 5.16 -11.28
N GLY A 108 -2.92 6.36 -10.72
CA GLY A 108 -4.05 7.20 -10.31
C GLY A 108 -4.76 6.70 -9.04
N ILE A 109 -4.22 5.69 -8.37
CA ILE A 109 -4.79 5.20 -7.12
C ILE A 109 -4.48 6.19 -6.02
N GLN A 110 -5.52 6.64 -5.32
CA GLN A 110 -5.44 7.79 -4.42
C GLN A 110 -5.00 7.45 -3.00
N TYR A 111 -5.03 6.18 -2.62
CA TYR A 111 -4.71 5.75 -1.26
C TYR A 111 -3.56 4.76 -1.29
N GLY A 112 -2.56 5.00 -0.45
CA GLY A 112 -1.39 4.14 -0.35
C GLY A 112 -0.98 3.91 1.09
N VAL A 113 -0.54 2.71 1.37
CA VAL A 113 -0.02 2.29 2.68
C VAL A 113 1.37 1.72 2.49
N LEU A 114 2.30 2.19 3.29
CA LEU A 114 3.65 1.64 3.41
C LEU A 114 3.76 0.98 4.77
N TYR A 115 3.92 -0.34 4.79
CA TYR A 115 3.94 -1.10 6.04
C TYR A 115 5.24 -1.86 6.18
N ASN A 116 5.98 -1.58 7.25
CA ASN A 116 7.23 -2.25 7.58
C ASN A 116 7.01 -3.23 8.72
N PHE A 117 7.09 -4.51 8.40
CA PHE A 117 6.78 -5.61 9.33
C PHE A 117 7.97 -6.04 10.19
N ALA A 118 9.21 -5.69 9.81
CA ALA A 118 10.38 -6.26 10.49
C ALA A 118 10.59 -5.77 11.92
N PRO A 119 10.37 -4.48 12.27
CA PRO A 119 10.61 -4.04 13.64
C PRO A 119 9.66 -4.69 14.64
N VAL A 120 10.07 -4.74 15.91
CA VAL A 120 9.21 -5.18 17.02
C VAL A 120 7.90 -4.37 17.04
N TYR A 121 8.01 -3.06 16.83
CA TYR A 121 6.86 -2.20 16.60
C TYR A 121 6.84 -1.86 15.11
N ALA A 122 5.87 -2.42 14.38
CA ALA A 122 5.74 -2.18 12.95
C ALA A 122 5.60 -0.68 12.66
N GLN A 123 6.16 -0.26 11.53
CA GLN A 123 6.03 1.11 11.04
C GLN A 123 4.96 1.15 9.96
N CYS A 124 4.04 2.10 10.05
CA CYS A 124 2.96 2.26 9.09
C CYS A 124 2.86 3.71 8.67
N GLU A 125 2.91 3.96 7.37
CA GLU A 125 2.68 5.28 6.80
C GLU A 125 1.53 5.20 5.81
N LYS A 126 0.69 6.23 5.81
CA LYS A 126 -0.52 6.31 4.98
C LYS A 126 -0.47 7.60 4.18
N TYR A 127 -0.79 7.49 2.89
CA TYR A 127 -0.73 8.63 1.96
C TYR A 127 -2.00 8.74 1.14
N HIS A 128 -2.40 9.97 0.90
CA HIS A 128 -3.48 10.33 -0.02
C HIS A 128 -2.90 11.15 -1.16
N TYR A 129 -3.21 10.74 -2.39
CA TYR A 129 -2.84 11.46 -3.61
C TYR A 129 -4.08 12.05 -4.25
N ASP A 130 -4.04 13.36 -4.52
CA ASP A 130 -5.08 14.05 -5.27
C ASP A 130 -4.60 14.25 -6.71
N PRO A 131 -5.20 13.55 -7.71
CA PRO A 131 -4.76 13.67 -9.09
C PRO A 131 -5.10 15.03 -9.74
N GLN A 132 -6.02 15.81 -9.15
CA GLN A 132 -6.36 17.14 -9.67
C GLN A 132 -5.33 18.19 -9.28
N THR A 133 -4.82 18.13 -8.05
CA THR A 133 -3.83 19.09 -7.53
C THR A 133 -2.41 18.55 -7.52
N PHE A 134 -2.23 17.27 -7.80
CA PHE A 134 -0.95 16.55 -7.74
C PHE A 134 -0.31 16.54 -6.34
N LYS A 135 -1.11 16.75 -5.30
CA LYS A 135 -0.62 16.74 -3.92
C LYS A 135 -0.62 15.34 -3.34
N MET A 136 0.49 15.00 -2.68
CA MET A 136 0.64 13.79 -1.88
C MET A 136 0.71 14.19 -0.41
N VAL A 137 -0.21 13.70 0.41
CA VAL A 137 -0.34 14.09 1.81
C VAL A 137 -0.38 12.85 2.70
N ALA A 138 0.46 12.83 3.73
CA ALA A 138 0.37 11.82 4.78
C ALA A 138 -0.84 12.06 5.69
N PHE A 139 -1.41 11.00 6.20
CA PHE A 139 -2.54 11.13 7.12
C PHE A 139 -2.56 10.08 8.23
#